data_147e4a50855bf601dc5b585146610d3b
#
_entry.id   147e4a50855bf601dc5b585146610d3b
#
_cell.length_a   1.000
_cell.length_b   1.000
_cell.length_c   1.000
_cell.angle_alpha   90.00
_cell.angle_beta   90.00
_cell.angle_gamma   90.00
#
_symmetry.space_group_name_H-M   'P 1'
#
loop_
_entity.id
_entity.type
_entity.pdbx_description
1 polymer ?
#
loop_
_entity_poly.entity_id
_entity_poly.type
_entity_poly.pdbx_seq_one_letter_code
_entity_poly.pdbx_strand_id
1 'polypeptide(L)'
;MKPISLAIQEIVSFIPGVKSAEELEKWLNNPSSSTQSDVVSFNRLIPAIISRRLDKGSLFAAEAAAKIFEHDSPSYIIFSSRHGELAKGEKILTAINQGSEVSPADFSHSVHNSASGIFSIAKHITAPVTSIAAGEDSFHCALIDAVAALEDGAQSVLVVDFENILPPLLGRSFPNASQSFCYAIGILLKIGTEFSFSPSFSRNRAALLKGCHIQSSSYKLPSSLQFLRYSLLRSREFKTFGGNSTFSWRRYE
;
A
#
# COMPACT_ATOMS: atom_id res chain seq x y z
N MET A 1 25.75 0.60 -0.25
CA MET A 1 24.95 1.30 -1.25
C MET A 1 24.85 2.75 -0.85
N LYS A 2 24.96 3.72 -1.75
CA LYS A 2 24.76 5.13 -1.40
C LYS A 2 23.32 5.33 -0.96
N PRO A 3 23.03 6.21 0.04
CA PRO A 3 21.66 6.56 0.38
C PRO A 3 20.93 7.16 -0.82
N ILE A 4 19.69 6.77 -0.99
CA ILE A 4 18.80 7.27 -2.04
C ILE A 4 18.00 8.41 -1.42
N SER A 5 18.00 9.58 -2.06
CA SER A 5 17.36 10.79 -1.54
C SER A 5 16.11 11.13 -2.33
N LEU A 6 15.06 11.56 -1.62
CA LEU A 6 13.77 11.94 -2.19
C LEU A 6 13.06 13.00 -1.33
N ALA A 7 12.07 13.66 -1.90
CA ALA A 7 11.13 14.52 -1.20
C ALA A 7 9.73 13.92 -1.25
N ILE A 8 8.99 14.06 -0.15
CA ILE A 8 7.59 13.64 -0.03
C ILE A 8 6.73 14.89 -0.10
N GLN A 9 5.93 15.00 -1.14
CA GLN A 9 5.06 16.16 -1.37
C GLN A 9 3.73 16.02 -0.67
N GLU A 10 3.15 14.85 -0.71
CA GLU A 10 1.84 14.57 -0.13
C GLU A 10 1.75 13.11 0.34
N ILE A 11 1.02 12.88 1.42
CA ILE A 11 0.63 11.55 1.91
C ILE A 11 -0.88 11.55 2.15
N VAL A 12 -1.57 10.61 1.53
CA VAL A 12 -3.00 10.34 1.75
C VAL A 12 -3.16 8.93 2.28
N SER A 13 -3.95 8.72 3.33
CA SER A 13 -4.19 7.39 3.85
C SER A 13 -5.67 7.15 4.14
N PHE A 14 -6.12 5.93 3.87
CA PHE A 14 -7.45 5.43 4.22
C PHE A 14 -7.30 4.18 5.07
N ILE A 15 -7.78 4.27 6.31
CA ILE A 15 -7.81 3.17 7.27
C ILE A 15 -9.23 3.13 7.86
N PRO A 16 -9.92 1.99 7.86
CA PRO A 16 -11.27 1.88 8.41
C PRO A 16 -11.35 2.35 9.84
N GLY A 17 -12.36 3.16 10.15
CA GLY A 17 -12.57 3.70 11.51
C GLY A 17 -11.68 4.88 11.88
N VAL A 18 -10.75 5.30 11.03
CA VAL A 18 -9.87 6.46 11.24
C VAL A 18 -10.39 7.63 10.41
N LYS A 19 -10.74 8.74 11.07
CA LYS A 19 -11.37 9.91 10.43
C LYS A 19 -10.57 11.21 10.62
N SER A 20 -9.60 11.22 11.54
CA SER A 20 -8.76 12.39 11.82
C SER A 20 -7.29 12.00 11.94
N ALA A 21 -6.40 12.99 11.84
CA ALA A 21 -4.97 12.79 12.05
C ALA A 21 -4.65 12.28 13.47
N GLU A 22 -5.39 12.74 14.49
CA GLU A 22 -5.22 12.30 15.87
C GLU A 22 -5.63 10.83 16.06
N GLU A 23 -6.73 10.42 15.42
CA GLU A 23 -7.17 9.02 15.42
C GLU A 23 -6.17 8.14 14.69
N LEU A 24 -5.60 8.62 13.57
CA LEU A 24 -4.56 7.93 12.81
C LEU A 24 -3.32 7.70 13.67
N GLU A 25 -2.85 8.72 14.37
CA GLU A 25 -1.69 8.60 15.26
C GLU A 25 -1.95 7.60 16.40
N LYS A 26 -3.12 7.68 17.05
CA LYS A 26 -3.51 6.72 18.09
C LYS A 26 -3.57 5.29 17.54
N TRP A 27 -4.18 5.11 16.37
CA TRP A 27 -4.30 3.80 15.74
C TRP A 27 -2.94 3.21 15.36
N LEU A 28 -2.05 4.00 14.75
CA LEU A 28 -0.70 3.57 14.38
C LEU A 28 0.16 3.20 15.60
N ASN A 29 -0.08 3.82 16.75
CA ASN A 29 0.62 3.50 18.00
C ASN A 29 0.10 2.23 18.67
N ASN A 30 -1.18 1.92 18.49
CA ASN A 30 -1.79 0.69 19.02
C ASN A 30 -2.79 0.12 17.99
N PRO A 31 -2.29 -0.54 16.92
CA PRO A 31 -3.15 -1.10 15.90
C PRO A 31 -4.01 -2.21 16.52
N SER A 32 -5.25 -1.90 16.85
CA SER A 32 -6.21 -2.88 17.30
C SER A 32 -6.98 -3.40 16.10
N SER A 33 -7.29 -4.69 16.10
CA SER A 33 -8.16 -5.33 15.11
C SER A 33 -9.61 -4.82 15.13
N SER A 34 -9.92 -3.88 16.00
CA SER A 34 -11.27 -3.37 16.26
C SER A 34 -11.76 -2.31 15.27
N THR A 35 -11.04 -1.99 14.22
CA THR A 35 -11.54 -1.12 13.14
C THR A 35 -12.46 -1.89 12.19
N GLN A 36 -13.33 -2.74 12.74
CA GLN A 36 -14.44 -3.37 12.01
C GLN A 36 -15.57 -2.37 11.66
N SER A 37 -15.40 -1.07 11.94
CA SER A 37 -16.40 -0.12 11.47
C SER A 37 -16.38 -0.07 9.95
N ASP A 38 -17.44 -0.58 9.34
CA ASP A 38 -17.61 -0.65 7.88
C ASP A 38 -17.73 0.73 7.21
N VAL A 39 -17.74 1.79 7.99
CA VAL A 39 -18.02 3.13 7.51
C VAL A 39 -16.74 3.95 7.46
N VAL A 40 -16.11 3.97 6.29
CA VAL A 40 -15.20 5.06 5.94
C VAL A 40 -16.04 6.13 5.25
N SER A 41 -16.26 7.24 5.94
CA SER A 41 -16.94 8.40 5.37
C SER A 41 -15.91 9.27 4.66
N PHE A 42 -15.87 9.22 3.35
CA PHE A 42 -15.12 10.15 2.51
C PHE A 42 -15.94 10.55 1.29
N ASN A 43 -15.68 11.73 0.76
CA ASN A 43 -16.26 12.15 -0.51
C ASN A 43 -15.63 11.31 -1.61
N ARG A 44 -16.44 10.52 -2.30
CA ARG A 44 -15.98 9.63 -3.37
C ARG A 44 -15.55 10.44 -4.58
N LEU A 45 -14.33 10.18 -5.04
CA LEU A 45 -13.75 10.73 -6.27
C LEU A 45 -13.83 9.75 -7.43
N ILE A 46 -14.00 8.46 -7.12
CA ILE A 46 -14.23 7.39 -8.11
C ILE A 46 -15.73 7.17 -8.27
N PRO A 47 -16.27 7.24 -9.50
CA PRO A 47 -17.69 7.05 -9.74
C PRO A 47 -18.23 5.73 -9.20
N ALA A 48 -19.38 5.75 -8.53
CA ALA A 48 -19.96 4.59 -7.86
C ALA A 48 -20.19 3.40 -8.80
N ILE A 49 -20.53 3.65 -10.07
CA ILE A 49 -20.74 2.60 -11.07
C ILE A 49 -19.46 1.82 -11.38
N ILE A 50 -18.30 2.48 -11.31
CA ILE A 50 -16.99 1.89 -11.55
C ILE A 50 -16.48 1.24 -10.26
N SER A 51 -16.60 1.92 -9.12
CA SER A 51 -16.06 1.48 -7.83
C SER A 51 -16.72 0.21 -7.29
N ARG A 52 -17.95 -0.13 -7.73
CA ARG A 52 -18.62 -1.40 -7.36
C ARG A 52 -17.85 -2.66 -7.74
N ARG A 53 -16.88 -2.55 -8.66
CA ARG A 53 -16.03 -3.65 -9.12
C ARG A 53 -14.81 -3.88 -8.23
N LEU A 54 -14.51 -2.96 -7.33
CA LEU A 54 -13.35 -3.00 -6.44
C LEU A 54 -13.73 -3.57 -5.07
N ASP A 55 -12.84 -4.36 -4.50
CA ASP A 55 -12.87 -4.68 -3.09
C ASP A 55 -12.48 -3.44 -2.26
N LYS A 56 -12.73 -3.45 -0.96
CA LYS A 56 -12.66 -2.24 -0.12
C LYS A 56 -11.27 -1.60 -0.08
N GLY A 57 -10.21 -2.41 0.04
CA GLY A 57 -8.83 -1.90 0.03
C GLY A 57 -8.44 -1.35 -1.35
N SER A 58 -8.86 -2.02 -2.42
CA SER A 58 -8.64 -1.57 -3.80
C SER A 58 -9.41 -0.27 -4.10
N LEU A 59 -10.61 -0.10 -3.54
CA LEU A 59 -11.33 1.16 -3.59
C LEU A 59 -10.57 2.27 -2.87
N PHE A 60 -10.06 2.00 -1.66
CA PHE A 60 -9.26 2.96 -0.92
C PHE A 60 -8.00 3.36 -1.67
N ALA A 61 -7.35 2.41 -2.36
CA ALA A 61 -6.20 2.70 -3.20
C ALA A 61 -6.54 3.65 -4.35
N ALA A 62 -7.63 3.37 -5.07
CA ALA A 62 -8.10 4.22 -6.16
C ALA A 62 -8.49 5.62 -5.66
N GLU A 63 -9.13 5.73 -4.49
CA GLU A 63 -9.50 7.00 -3.87
C GLU A 63 -8.28 7.79 -3.36
N ALA A 64 -7.28 7.11 -2.78
CA ALA A 64 -6.02 7.74 -2.36
C ALA A 64 -5.27 8.34 -3.55
N ALA A 65 -5.18 7.58 -4.65
CA ALA A 65 -4.63 8.07 -5.89
C ALA A 65 -5.43 9.26 -6.44
N ALA A 66 -6.76 9.14 -6.49
CA ALA A 66 -7.64 10.18 -6.99
C ALA A 66 -7.54 11.47 -6.17
N LYS A 67 -7.33 11.36 -4.85
CA LYS A 67 -7.16 12.51 -3.96
C LYS A 67 -5.89 13.30 -4.28
N ILE A 68 -4.78 12.63 -4.50
CA ILE A 68 -3.52 13.27 -4.91
C ILE A 68 -3.67 13.92 -6.28
N PHE A 69 -4.42 13.30 -7.20
CA PHE A 69 -4.70 13.88 -8.52
C PHE A 69 -5.60 15.12 -8.52
N GLU A 70 -6.20 15.49 -7.38
CA GLU A 70 -6.89 16.80 -7.27
C GLU A 70 -5.88 17.97 -7.25
N HIS A 71 -4.62 17.72 -6.87
CA HIS A 71 -3.62 18.77 -6.61
C HIS A 71 -2.36 18.61 -7.45
N ASP A 72 -2.04 17.42 -7.94
CA ASP A 72 -0.85 17.14 -8.74
C ASP A 72 -1.19 16.13 -9.87
N SER A 73 -0.32 16.04 -10.87
CA SER A 73 -0.43 15.10 -11.98
C SER A 73 0.84 14.28 -12.08
N PRO A 74 0.98 13.20 -11.30
CA PRO A 74 2.16 12.35 -11.30
C PRO A 74 2.48 11.82 -12.70
N SER A 75 3.76 11.87 -13.08
CA SER A 75 4.23 11.41 -14.40
C SER A 75 4.44 9.89 -14.46
N TYR A 76 4.44 9.23 -13.32
CA TYR A 76 4.52 7.77 -13.18
C TYR A 76 3.75 7.31 -11.94
N ILE A 77 3.07 6.17 -12.01
CA ILE A 77 2.17 5.69 -10.95
C ILE A 77 2.46 4.21 -10.66
N ILE A 78 2.58 3.89 -9.38
CA ILE A 78 2.88 2.54 -8.91
C ILE A 78 1.82 2.14 -7.88
N PHE A 79 1.12 1.05 -8.13
CA PHE A 79 0.29 0.39 -7.13
C PHE A 79 1.04 -0.81 -6.57
N SER A 80 1.05 -0.98 -5.26
CA SER A 80 1.65 -2.14 -4.60
C SER A 80 0.68 -2.79 -3.63
N SER A 81 0.67 -4.11 -3.61
CA SER A 81 -0.13 -4.91 -2.68
C SER A 81 0.49 -6.29 -2.54
N ARG A 82 0.41 -6.87 -1.37
CA ARG A 82 0.86 -8.23 -1.12
C ARG A 82 -0.09 -9.26 -1.73
N HIS A 83 -1.39 -9.04 -1.59
CA HIS A 83 -2.43 -10.02 -1.90
C HIS A 83 -3.34 -9.58 -3.05
N GLY A 84 -3.43 -8.29 -3.35
CA GLY A 84 -4.29 -7.76 -4.42
C GLY A 84 -5.74 -8.22 -4.27
N GLU A 85 -6.30 -8.79 -5.34
CA GLU A 85 -7.69 -9.22 -5.45
C GLU A 85 -7.89 -10.71 -5.06
N LEU A 86 -7.19 -11.21 -4.03
CA LEU A 86 -7.20 -12.61 -3.63
C LEU A 86 -8.62 -13.14 -3.31
N ALA A 87 -9.51 -12.28 -2.80
CA ALA A 87 -10.90 -12.63 -2.53
C ALA A 87 -11.69 -13.03 -3.80
N LYS A 88 -11.42 -12.39 -4.94
CA LYS A 88 -11.99 -12.78 -6.23
C LYS A 88 -11.43 -14.12 -6.70
N GLY A 89 -10.12 -14.33 -6.51
CA GLY A 89 -9.48 -15.61 -6.76
C GLY A 89 -10.13 -16.75 -5.96
N GLU A 90 -10.40 -16.53 -4.67
CA GLU A 90 -11.10 -17.53 -3.82
C GLU A 90 -12.50 -17.83 -4.33
N LYS A 91 -13.28 -16.82 -4.74
CA LYS A 91 -14.62 -17.03 -5.35
C LYS A 91 -14.55 -17.89 -6.60
N ILE A 92 -13.59 -17.60 -7.50
CA ILE A 92 -13.38 -18.35 -8.74
C ILE A 92 -13.04 -19.81 -8.44
N LEU A 93 -12.08 -20.06 -7.56
CA LEU A 93 -11.67 -21.41 -7.17
C LEU A 93 -12.81 -22.18 -6.50
N THR A 94 -13.61 -21.50 -5.68
CA THR A 94 -14.80 -22.09 -5.03
C THR A 94 -15.85 -22.49 -6.07
N ALA A 95 -16.14 -21.62 -7.04
CA ALA A 95 -17.10 -21.93 -8.12
C ALA A 95 -16.64 -23.14 -8.95
N ILE A 96 -15.34 -23.18 -9.33
CA ILE A 96 -14.77 -24.32 -10.07
C ILE A 96 -14.92 -25.62 -9.25
N ASN A 97 -14.58 -25.58 -7.95
CA ASN A 97 -14.67 -26.77 -7.09
C ASN A 97 -16.11 -27.27 -6.90
N GLN A 98 -17.10 -26.36 -6.98
CA GLN A 98 -18.53 -26.69 -6.88
C GLN A 98 -19.17 -27.06 -8.22
N GLY A 99 -18.41 -27.04 -9.35
CA GLY A 99 -18.94 -27.24 -10.68
C GLY A 99 -19.90 -26.15 -11.14
N SER A 100 -19.80 -24.95 -10.52
CA SER A 100 -20.62 -23.78 -10.84
C SER A 100 -19.94 -22.90 -11.90
N GLU A 101 -20.74 -22.09 -12.59
CA GLU A 101 -20.18 -21.14 -13.56
C GLU A 101 -19.33 -20.06 -12.88
N VAL A 102 -18.19 -19.75 -13.49
CA VAL A 102 -17.32 -18.66 -13.06
C VAL A 102 -17.85 -17.34 -13.62
N SER A 103 -18.01 -16.35 -12.76
CA SER A 103 -18.41 -15.00 -13.17
C SER A 103 -17.32 -14.37 -14.06
N PRO A 104 -17.63 -13.97 -15.32
CA PRO A 104 -16.68 -13.26 -16.19
C PRO A 104 -16.20 -11.94 -15.58
N ALA A 105 -17.05 -11.27 -14.80
CA ALA A 105 -16.71 -10.03 -14.11
C ALA A 105 -15.70 -10.27 -12.98
N ASP A 106 -15.89 -11.32 -12.14
CA ASP A 106 -14.94 -11.68 -11.10
C ASP A 106 -13.60 -12.10 -11.72
N PHE A 107 -13.61 -12.86 -12.83
CA PHE A 107 -12.39 -13.23 -13.55
C PHE A 107 -11.63 -11.98 -14.06
N SER A 108 -12.32 -11.07 -14.75
CA SER A 108 -11.70 -9.85 -15.28
C SER A 108 -11.10 -8.94 -14.22
N HIS A 109 -11.61 -8.98 -13.00
CA HIS A 109 -11.14 -8.16 -11.88
C HIS A 109 -10.35 -8.94 -10.82
N SER A 110 -9.97 -10.19 -11.08
CA SER A 110 -9.13 -10.99 -10.17
C SER A 110 -7.62 -10.75 -10.32
N VAL A 111 -7.24 -9.95 -11.31
CA VAL A 111 -5.83 -9.65 -11.59
C VAL A 111 -5.28 -8.59 -10.64
N HIS A 112 -3.99 -8.68 -10.32
CA HIS A 112 -3.35 -7.81 -9.34
C HIS A 112 -3.41 -6.32 -9.69
N ASN A 113 -3.44 -5.98 -10.98
CA ASN A 113 -3.53 -4.60 -11.47
C ASN A 113 -4.98 -4.07 -11.59
N SER A 114 -5.96 -4.74 -11.01
CA SER A 114 -7.38 -4.33 -11.12
C SER A 114 -7.62 -2.93 -10.53
N ALA A 115 -7.07 -2.65 -9.34
CA ALA A 115 -7.22 -1.35 -8.69
C ALA A 115 -6.65 -0.21 -9.55
N SER A 116 -5.43 -0.38 -10.06
CA SER A 116 -4.75 0.60 -10.90
C SER A 116 -5.44 0.80 -12.25
N GLY A 117 -5.93 -0.29 -12.86
CA GLY A 117 -6.67 -0.22 -14.12
C GLY A 117 -8.01 0.51 -13.96
N ILE A 118 -8.78 0.21 -12.91
CA ILE A 118 -10.03 0.91 -12.60
C ILE A 118 -9.80 2.40 -12.31
N PHE A 119 -8.76 2.73 -11.54
CA PHE A 119 -8.35 4.11 -11.30
C PHE A 119 -8.02 4.84 -12.61
N SER A 120 -7.21 4.22 -13.47
CA SER A 120 -6.80 4.81 -14.75
C SER A 120 -7.99 5.10 -15.66
N ILE A 121 -8.96 4.17 -15.73
CA ILE A 121 -10.20 4.36 -16.50
C ILE A 121 -11.05 5.48 -15.89
N ALA A 122 -11.24 5.48 -14.57
CA ALA A 122 -12.10 6.43 -13.89
C ALA A 122 -11.59 7.89 -13.96
N LYS A 123 -10.28 8.06 -14.03
CA LYS A 123 -9.61 9.38 -14.05
C LYS A 123 -9.01 9.73 -15.40
N HIS A 124 -9.21 8.91 -16.44
CA HIS A 124 -8.65 9.11 -17.79
C HIS A 124 -7.12 9.29 -17.78
N ILE A 125 -6.44 8.48 -16.96
CA ILE A 125 -4.98 8.56 -16.79
C ILE A 125 -4.28 8.01 -18.03
N THR A 126 -3.35 8.79 -18.55
CA THR A 126 -2.48 8.42 -19.68
C THR A 126 -1.01 8.22 -19.28
N ALA A 127 -0.66 8.61 -18.04
CA ALA A 127 0.67 8.33 -17.48
C ALA A 127 0.91 6.83 -17.36
N PRO A 128 2.16 6.35 -17.44
CA PRO A 128 2.51 4.97 -17.16
C PRO A 128 2.06 4.54 -15.77
N VAL A 129 1.41 3.38 -15.69
CA VAL A 129 0.93 2.78 -14.44
C VAL A 129 1.45 1.36 -14.34
N THR A 130 2.06 1.01 -13.20
CA THR A 130 2.51 -0.34 -12.91
C THR A 130 1.87 -0.89 -11.63
N SER A 131 1.92 -2.21 -11.45
CA SER A 131 1.43 -2.88 -10.25
C SER A 131 2.47 -3.90 -9.78
N ILE A 132 2.84 -3.82 -8.50
CA ILE A 132 3.91 -4.61 -7.90
C ILE A 132 3.36 -5.53 -6.81
N ALA A 133 3.73 -6.81 -6.89
CA ALA A 133 3.49 -7.81 -5.87
C ALA A 133 4.82 -8.50 -5.51
N ALA A 134 5.30 -8.27 -4.29
CA ALA A 134 6.54 -8.85 -3.76
C ALA A 134 6.36 -9.35 -2.30
N GLY A 135 5.15 -9.82 -1.98
CA GLY A 135 4.82 -10.26 -0.62
C GLY A 135 4.93 -9.11 0.39
N GLU A 136 5.55 -9.37 1.54
CA GLU A 136 5.78 -8.35 2.58
C GLU A 136 6.73 -7.23 2.14
N ASP A 137 7.42 -7.40 1.00
CA ASP A 137 8.35 -6.43 0.44
C ASP A 137 7.72 -5.53 -0.65
N SER A 138 6.41 -5.66 -0.93
CA SER A 138 5.73 -4.96 -2.03
C SER A 138 5.96 -3.44 -1.99
N PHE A 139 5.75 -2.81 -0.86
CA PHE A 139 5.99 -1.36 -0.69
C PHE A 139 7.46 -0.97 -0.89
N HIS A 140 8.41 -1.75 -0.36
CA HIS A 140 9.82 -1.49 -0.55
C HIS A 140 10.25 -1.63 -2.02
N CYS A 141 9.71 -2.62 -2.73
CA CYS A 141 9.93 -2.78 -4.17
C CYS A 141 9.32 -1.61 -4.97
N ALA A 142 8.13 -1.13 -4.58
CA ALA A 142 7.51 0.04 -5.18
C ALA A 142 8.35 1.31 -5.00
N LEU A 143 8.98 1.50 -3.83
CA LEU A 143 9.90 2.62 -3.61
C LEU A 143 11.16 2.54 -4.47
N ILE A 144 11.69 1.34 -4.71
CA ILE A 144 12.84 1.16 -5.60
C ILE A 144 12.47 1.51 -7.05
N ASP A 145 11.31 1.04 -7.50
CA ASP A 145 10.80 1.35 -8.83
C ASP A 145 10.52 2.86 -8.98
N ALA A 146 9.94 3.49 -7.95
CA ALA A 146 9.72 4.92 -7.91
C ALA A 146 11.02 5.74 -8.06
N VAL A 147 12.08 5.32 -7.36
CA VAL A 147 13.39 5.95 -7.48
C VAL A 147 13.97 5.76 -8.88
N ALA A 148 13.86 4.57 -9.44
CA ALA A 148 14.34 4.31 -10.79
C ALA A 148 13.61 5.19 -11.82
N ALA A 149 12.28 5.34 -11.69
CA ALA A 149 11.51 6.23 -12.55
C ALA A 149 11.91 7.72 -12.39
N LEU A 150 12.16 8.19 -11.14
CA LEU A 150 12.64 9.54 -10.87
C LEU A 150 14.04 9.79 -11.47
N GLU A 151 14.95 8.83 -11.35
CA GLU A 151 16.29 8.91 -11.95
C GLU A 151 16.26 8.85 -13.48
N ASP A 152 15.25 8.17 -14.06
CA ASP A 152 15.01 8.13 -15.51
C ASP A 152 14.27 9.38 -16.05
N GLY A 153 13.99 10.34 -15.19
CA GLY A 153 13.45 11.66 -15.58
C GLY A 153 11.97 11.89 -15.28
N ALA A 154 11.29 10.99 -14.56
CA ALA A 154 9.95 11.27 -14.06
C ALA A 154 9.98 12.48 -13.13
N GLN A 155 9.07 13.44 -13.34
CA GLN A 155 9.02 14.67 -12.52
C GLN A 155 8.45 14.40 -11.13
N SER A 156 7.50 13.49 -11.05
CA SER A 156 6.90 13.01 -9.81
C SER A 156 6.40 11.58 -9.98
N VAL A 157 6.41 10.82 -8.92
CA VAL A 157 5.93 9.43 -8.88
C VAL A 157 4.93 9.27 -7.74
N LEU A 158 3.76 8.75 -8.07
CA LEU A 158 2.78 8.34 -7.07
C LEU A 158 2.96 6.87 -6.73
N VAL A 159 3.23 6.57 -5.47
CA VAL A 159 3.21 5.20 -4.93
C VAL A 159 1.95 5.01 -4.11
N VAL A 160 1.16 3.99 -4.44
CA VAL A 160 -0.05 3.61 -3.70
C VAL A 160 0.12 2.19 -3.19
N ASP A 161 0.20 2.03 -1.87
CA ASP A 161 0.26 0.72 -1.23
C ASP A 161 -1.05 0.41 -0.53
N PHE A 162 -1.58 -0.80 -0.71
CA PHE A 162 -2.88 -1.17 -0.17
C PHE A 162 -3.01 -2.67 0.11
N GLU A 163 -3.97 -3.01 0.97
CA GLU A 163 -4.40 -4.40 1.15
C GLU A 163 -5.91 -4.51 1.27
N ASN A 164 -6.42 -5.63 0.77
CA ASN A 164 -7.76 -6.11 1.03
C ASN A 164 -7.75 -7.06 2.25
N ILE A 165 -8.93 -7.27 2.85
CA ILE A 165 -9.07 -8.29 3.88
C ILE A 165 -8.84 -9.66 3.24
N LEU A 166 -8.03 -10.49 3.90
CA LEU A 166 -7.78 -11.85 3.44
C LEU A 166 -9.06 -12.69 3.49
N PRO A 167 -9.40 -13.38 2.41
CA PRO A 167 -10.59 -14.23 2.38
C PRO A 167 -10.42 -15.44 3.31
N PRO A 168 -11.53 -15.97 3.89
CA PRO A 168 -11.47 -16.96 4.97
C PRO A 168 -10.75 -18.27 4.63
N LEU A 169 -10.91 -18.76 3.41
CA LEU A 169 -10.32 -20.04 3.00
C LEU A 169 -8.83 -19.91 2.73
N LEU A 170 -8.45 -19.00 1.82
CA LEU A 170 -7.04 -18.79 1.46
C LEU A 170 -6.28 -18.09 2.59
N GLY A 171 -6.95 -17.24 3.36
CA GLY A 171 -6.37 -16.55 4.50
C GLY A 171 -5.79 -17.50 5.57
N ARG A 172 -6.33 -18.70 5.70
CA ARG A 172 -5.80 -19.72 6.63
C ARG A 172 -4.37 -20.16 6.32
N SER A 173 -3.95 -20.01 5.07
CA SER A 173 -2.60 -20.36 4.61
C SER A 173 -1.56 -19.28 4.90
N PHE A 174 -1.98 -18.10 5.35
CA PHE A 174 -1.10 -16.98 5.63
C PHE A 174 -0.89 -16.77 7.14
N PRO A 175 0.35 -16.58 7.58
CA PRO A 175 0.62 -16.21 8.97
C PRO A 175 -0.11 -14.90 9.32
N ASN A 176 -0.73 -14.84 10.49
CA ASN A 176 -1.43 -13.66 11.00
C ASN A 176 -2.66 -13.21 10.18
N ALA A 177 -3.30 -14.11 9.42
CA ALA A 177 -4.52 -13.81 8.65
C ALA A 177 -5.64 -13.19 9.50
N SER A 178 -5.75 -13.57 10.77
CA SER A 178 -6.71 -13.01 11.73
C SER A 178 -6.47 -11.53 12.06
N GLN A 179 -5.31 -10.98 11.69
CA GLN A 179 -4.95 -9.57 11.85
C GLN A 179 -5.05 -8.80 10.54
N SER A 180 -5.60 -9.41 9.48
CA SER A 180 -5.77 -8.73 8.20
C SER A 180 -6.83 -7.64 8.31
N PHE A 181 -6.53 -6.48 7.76
CA PHE A 181 -7.44 -5.35 7.62
C PHE A 181 -7.20 -4.68 6.28
N CYS A 182 -8.20 -4.00 5.76
CA CYS A 182 -8.01 -3.22 4.54
C CYS A 182 -7.43 -1.84 4.88
N TYR A 183 -6.53 -1.35 4.02
CA TYR A 183 -5.99 0.00 4.10
C TYR A 183 -5.52 0.45 2.72
N ALA A 184 -5.28 1.73 2.56
CA ALA A 184 -4.47 2.27 1.47
C ALA A 184 -3.67 3.49 1.94
N ILE A 185 -2.50 3.66 1.37
CA ILE A 185 -1.65 4.84 1.51
C ILE A 185 -1.15 5.26 0.14
N GLY A 186 -1.39 6.52 -0.24
CA GLY A 186 -0.81 7.17 -1.41
C GLY A 186 0.29 8.12 -0.99
N ILE A 187 1.44 8.07 -1.65
CA ILE A 187 2.61 8.91 -1.36
C ILE A 187 3.09 9.51 -2.67
N LEU A 188 3.07 10.83 -2.77
CA LEU A 188 3.63 11.57 -3.91
C LEU A 188 5.10 11.88 -3.66
N LEU A 189 5.97 11.37 -4.53
CA LEU A 189 7.42 11.46 -4.45
C LEU A 189 7.98 12.35 -5.56
N LYS A 190 9.01 13.12 -5.21
CA LYS A 190 9.85 13.88 -6.16
C LYS A 190 11.33 13.72 -5.81
N ILE A 191 12.22 14.06 -6.73
CA ILE A 191 13.64 14.20 -6.39
C ILE A 191 13.78 15.30 -5.34
N GLY A 192 14.57 15.04 -4.31
CA GLY A 192 14.79 15.98 -3.21
C GLY A 192 15.68 15.42 -2.14
N THR A 193 15.89 16.20 -1.08
CA THR A 193 16.81 15.87 0.02
C THR A 193 16.11 15.77 1.37
N GLU A 194 14.78 15.78 1.41
CA GLU A 194 14.02 15.74 2.67
C GLU A 194 14.18 14.41 3.40
N PHE A 195 14.18 13.33 2.62
CA PHE A 195 14.40 11.97 3.13
C PHE A 195 15.51 11.29 2.37
N SER A 196 16.25 10.43 3.04
CA SER A 196 17.04 9.41 2.38
C SER A 196 16.74 8.04 2.97
N PHE A 197 16.92 7.01 2.16
CA PHE A 197 16.87 5.64 2.66
C PHE A 197 18.00 4.78 2.09
N SER A 198 18.38 3.76 2.86
CA SER A 198 19.36 2.76 2.47
C SER A 198 18.69 1.38 2.55
N PRO A 199 18.48 0.71 1.40
CA PRO A 199 17.91 -0.63 1.40
C PRO A 199 18.94 -1.66 1.85
N SER A 200 18.48 -2.66 2.59
CA SER A 200 19.22 -3.86 2.95
C SER A 200 18.35 -5.09 2.68
N PHE A 201 18.91 -6.10 2.03
CA PHE A 201 18.22 -7.32 1.67
C PHE A 201 18.89 -8.52 2.31
N SER A 202 18.11 -9.44 2.86
CA SER A 202 18.60 -10.70 3.41
C SER A 202 17.51 -11.76 3.39
N ARG A 203 17.84 -12.97 2.97
CA ARG A 203 16.96 -14.14 3.12
C ARG A 203 16.82 -14.57 4.58
N ASN A 204 17.72 -14.13 5.44
CA ASN A 204 17.65 -14.41 6.88
C ASN A 204 17.02 -13.22 7.62
N ARG A 205 15.72 -13.32 7.90
CA ARG A 205 14.94 -12.31 8.64
C ARG A 205 15.56 -11.96 9.99
N ALA A 206 16.10 -12.92 10.70
CA ALA A 206 16.76 -12.68 12.00
C ALA A 206 17.99 -11.78 11.85
N ALA A 207 18.71 -11.86 10.71
CA ALA A 207 19.84 -10.99 10.43
C ALA A 207 19.39 -9.53 10.17
N LEU A 208 18.25 -9.33 9.54
CA LEU A 208 17.68 -7.99 9.31
C LEU A 208 17.26 -7.30 10.61
N LEU A 209 16.86 -8.09 11.61
CA LEU A 209 16.36 -7.59 12.90
C LEU A 209 17.45 -7.39 13.95
N LYS A 210 18.69 -7.85 13.68
CA LYS A 210 19.83 -7.68 14.62
C LYS A 210 20.07 -6.19 14.93
N GLY A 211 20.15 -5.87 16.21
CA GLY A 211 20.41 -4.51 16.69
C GLY A 211 19.26 -3.52 16.59
N CYS A 212 18.07 -4.00 16.24
CA CYS A 212 16.87 -3.17 16.22
C CYS A 212 16.09 -3.33 17.54
N HIS A 213 15.99 -2.25 18.31
CA HIS A 213 15.02 -2.15 19.42
C HIS A 213 13.63 -1.91 18.81
N ILE A 214 12.99 -2.98 18.33
CA ILE A 214 11.67 -2.89 17.74
C ILE A 214 10.64 -2.98 18.87
N GLN A 215 9.85 -1.94 19.04
CA GLN A 215 8.63 -2.07 19.83
C GLN A 215 7.75 -3.14 19.16
N SER A 216 7.34 -4.14 19.89
CA SER A 216 6.64 -5.33 19.38
C SER A 216 5.39 -5.03 18.54
N SER A 217 4.76 -3.88 18.76
CA SER A 217 3.58 -3.41 18.02
C SER A 217 3.91 -2.88 16.61
N SER A 218 5.05 -2.20 16.42
CA SER A 218 5.42 -1.61 15.12
C SER A 218 5.74 -2.66 14.05
N TYR A 219 6.25 -3.80 14.47
CA TYR A 219 6.63 -4.90 13.57
C TYR A 219 5.45 -5.62 12.93
N LYS A 220 4.25 -5.50 13.50
CA LYS A 220 3.04 -6.12 12.98
C LYS A 220 2.38 -5.34 11.85
N LEU A 221 2.76 -4.07 11.67
CA LEU A 221 2.23 -3.24 10.59
C LEU A 221 2.92 -3.55 9.25
N PRO A 222 2.20 -3.46 8.12
CA PRO A 222 2.80 -3.38 6.79
C PRO A 222 3.87 -2.28 6.71
N SER A 223 4.88 -2.47 5.86
CA SER A 223 6.03 -1.54 5.77
C SER A 223 5.63 -0.10 5.41
N SER A 224 4.59 0.08 4.61
CA SER A 224 4.02 1.40 4.29
C SER A 224 3.39 2.09 5.52
N LEU A 225 2.69 1.35 6.36
CA LEU A 225 2.11 1.88 7.59
C LEU A 225 3.16 2.11 8.68
N GLN A 226 4.23 1.31 8.71
CA GLN A 226 5.40 1.61 9.53
C GLN A 226 6.02 2.95 9.10
N PHE A 227 6.19 3.16 7.79
CA PHE A 227 6.67 4.42 7.23
C PHE A 227 5.76 5.60 7.62
N LEU A 228 4.45 5.47 7.43
CA LEU A 228 3.46 6.49 7.81
C LEU A 228 3.55 6.87 9.28
N ARG A 229 3.65 5.86 10.17
CA ARG A 229 3.81 6.09 11.61
C ARG A 229 5.02 6.95 11.94
N TYR A 230 6.19 6.58 11.43
CA TYR A 230 7.42 7.30 11.71
C TYR A 230 7.45 8.69 11.06
N SER A 231 6.81 8.85 9.90
CA SER A 231 6.65 10.16 9.25
C SER A 231 5.81 11.11 10.09
N LEU A 232 4.69 10.65 10.66
CA LEU A 232 3.82 11.44 11.55
C LEU A 232 4.53 11.79 12.87
N LEU A 233 5.29 10.86 13.45
CA LEU A 233 6.09 11.10 14.66
C LEU A 233 7.30 12.02 14.41
N ARG A 234 7.52 12.46 13.18
CA ARG A 234 8.66 13.28 12.76
C ARG A 234 10.01 12.68 13.18
N SER A 235 10.11 11.36 13.15
CA SER A 235 11.33 10.66 13.54
C SER A 235 12.46 11.01 12.58
N ARG A 236 13.62 11.39 13.12
CA ARG A 236 14.82 11.72 12.30
C ARG A 236 15.43 10.48 11.65
N GLU A 237 15.46 9.39 12.38
CA GLU A 237 15.98 8.10 11.89
C GLU A 237 15.03 6.99 12.31
N PHE A 238 14.70 6.11 11.37
CA PHE A 238 13.84 4.96 11.62
C PHE A 238 14.09 3.84 10.60
N LYS A 239 13.50 2.69 10.85
CA LYS A 239 13.55 1.55 9.93
C LYS A 239 12.14 1.06 9.62
N THR A 240 11.95 0.64 8.38
CA THR A 240 10.78 -0.12 7.96
C THR A 240 11.20 -1.52 7.55
N PHE A 241 10.36 -2.50 7.86
CA PHE A 241 10.67 -3.91 7.70
C PHE A 241 9.66 -4.55 6.75
N GLY A 242 10.16 -5.23 5.74
CA GLY A 242 9.43 -6.14 4.88
C GLY A 242 9.69 -7.60 5.27
N GLY A 243 9.52 -8.52 4.33
CA GLY A 243 9.84 -9.94 4.48
C GLY A 243 11.34 -10.22 4.44
N ASN A 244 11.97 -9.78 3.37
CA ASN A 244 13.39 -9.98 3.08
C ASN A 244 14.17 -8.65 2.96
N SER A 245 13.53 -7.53 3.24
CA SER A 245 14.11 -6.20 3.12
C SER A 245 13.94 -5.37 4.39
N THR A 246 14.89 -4.49 4.62
CA THR A 246 14.83 -3.43 5.64
C THR A 246 15.31 -2.15 5.02
N PHE A 247 14.54 -1.10 5.15
CA PHE A 247 14.94 0.24 4.71
C PHE A 247 15.25 1.08 5.93
N SER A 248 16.50 1.58 5.98
CA SER A 248 16.95 2.54 7.01
C SER A 248 16.75 3.95 6.47
N TRP A 249 15.90 4.70 7.13
CA TRP A 249 15.47 6.03 6.74
C TRP A 249 16.16 7.09 7.57
N ARG A 250 16.47 8.23 6.94
CA ARG A 250 16.90 9.46 7.59
C ARG A 250 16.10 10.62 7.01
N ARG A 251 15.52 11.43 7.91
CA ARG A 251 14.88 12.69 7.58
C ARG A 251 15.83 13.83 7.82
N TYR A 252 15.93 14.71 6.86
CA TYR A 252 16.67 15.97 6.95
C TYR A 252 15.70 17.11 7.21
N GLU A 253 16.11 18.11 7.96
CA GLU A 253 15.33 19.33 8.23
C GLU A 253 15.35 20.26 7.02
#